data_fcdf78fe57159d1b24a912ec2e9a0342
#
_entry.id   fcdf78fe57159d1b24a912ec2e9a0342
#
_cell.length_a   1.000
_cell.length_b   1.000
_cell.length_c   1.000
_cell.angle_alpha   90.00
_cell.angle_beta   90.00
_cell.angle_gamma   90.00
#
_symmetry.space_group_name_H-M   'P 1'
#
loop_
_entity.id
_entity.type
_entity.pdbx_description
1 polymer ?
#
loop_
_entity_poly.entity_id
_entity_poly.type
_entity_poly.pdbx_seq_one_letter_code
_entity_poly.pdbx_strand_id
1 'polypeptide(L)'
;YLGKSPLFLVILNGSFMFASDLFKNIQLPVEISFIKVSSYSGVASTECVKELIGLNEDIEGRDIIIVEDVVDTGLTMKDTLALINAKNPSSVSICTLLFKPNKLQVKLDVKYVAMEIPDDFIVGYGLDYDGYGRNLRDIYKIIK
;
A
#
# COMPACT_ATOMS: atom_id res chain seq x y z
N TYR A 1 -12.93 -6.48 -12.37
CA TYR A 1 -11.80 -7.09 -13.11
C TYR A 1 -12.14 -8.46 -13.75
N LEU A 2 -13.40 -8.83 -13.82
CA LEU A 2 -13.81 -10.07 -14.49
C LEU A 2 -13.32 -10.05 -15.96
N GLY A 3 -12.66 -11.12 -16.39
CA GLY A 3 -12.07 -11.22 -17.71
C GLY A 3 -10.72 -10.48 -17.88
N LYS A 4 -10.20 -9.88 -16.81
CA LYS A 4 -8.90 -9.23 -16.77
C LYS A 4 -7.96 -10.04 -15.87
N SER A 5 -6.65 -9.76 -15.98
CA SER A 5 -5.62 -10.38 -15.14
C SER A 5 -4.83 -9.28 -14.44
N PRO A 6 -5.40 -8.67 -13.38
CA PRO A 6 -4.70 -7.60 -12.69
C PRO A 6 -3.45 -8.12 -12.00
N LEU A 7 -2.42 -7.27 -11.93
CA LEU A 7 -1.24 -7.47 -11.13
C LEU A 7 -1.38 -6.70 -9.82
N PHE A 8 -1.32 -7.41 -8.71
CA PHE A 8 -1.29 -6.80 -7.38
C PHE A 8 0.15 -6.52 -7.00
N LEU A 9 0.43 -5.27 -6.67
CA LEU A 9 1.71 -4.84 -6.12
C LEU A 9 1.54 -4.61 -4.61
N VAL A 10 2.03 -5.56 -3.83
CA VAL A 10 1.94 -5.54 -2.37
C VAL A 10 3.13 -4.80 -1.79
N ILE A 11 2.89 -3.70 -1.10
CA ILE A 11 3.94 -2.90 -0.49
C ILE A 11 4.30 -3.47 0.88
N LEU A 12 5.47 -4.08 0.98
CA LEU A 12 5.99 -4.62 2.22
C LEU A 12 6.58 -3.52 3.11
N ASN A 13 6.70 -3.69 4.42
CA ASN A 13 6.42 -4.93 5.16
C ASN A 13 4.99 -5.00 5.71
N GLY A 14 4.37 -3.90 6.08
CA GLY A 14 3.15 -3.84 6.90
C GLY A 14 1.91 -4.50 6.30
N SER A 15 1.86 -4.66 4.99
CA SER A 15 0.67 -5.17 4.30
C SER A 15 0.64 -6.69 4.12
N PHE A 16 1.63 -7.43 4.63
CA PHE A 16 1.74 -8.88 4.34
C PHE A 16 0.56 -9.71 4.86
N MET A 17 0.05 -9.41 6.05
CA MET A 17 -1.09 -10.15 6.61
C MET A 17 -2.39 -9.81 5.90
N PHE A 18 -2.63 -8.53 5.67
CA PHE A 18 -3.78 -8.07 4.92
C PHE A 18 -3.80 -8.66 3.51
N ALA A 19 -2.67 -8.62 2.81
CA ALA A 19 -2.55 -9.18 1.47
C ALA A 19 -2.86 -10.68 1.46
N SER A 20 -2.31 -11.43 2.41
CA SER A 20 -2.56 -12.87 2.53
C SER A 20 -4.05 -13.18 2.67
N ASP A 21 -4.74 -12.49 3.56
CA ASP A 21 -6.16 -12.70 3.78
C ASP A 21 -7.01 -12.21 2.59
N LEU A 22 -6.64 -11.08 2.01
CA LEU A 22 -7.31 -10.54 0.82
C LEU A 22 -7.28 -11.54 -0.34
N PHE A 23 -6.12 -12.10 -0.66
CA PHE A 23 -5.98 -12.99 -1.81
C PHE A 23 -6.73 -14.31 -1.65
N LYS A 24 -6.88 -14.81 -0.45
CA LYS A 24 -7.69 -16.00 -0.17
C LYS A 24 -9.15 -15.80 -0.54
N ASN A 25 -9.63 -14.58 -0.59
CA ASN A 25 -11.02 -14.24 -0.90
C ASN A 25 -11.21 -13.79 -2.36
N ILE A 26 -10.17 -13.74 -3.17
CA ILE A 26 -10.24 -13.40 -4.59
C ILE A 26 -10.39 -14.68 -5.40
N GLN A 27 -11.43 -14.77 -6.22
CA GLN A 27 -11.74 -15.94 -7.04
C GLN A 27 -11.36 -15.77 -8.52
N LEU A 28 -10.72 -14.65 -8.85
CA LEU A 28 -10.23 -14.39 -10.20
C LEU A 28 -8.77 -14.83 -10.32
N PRO A 29 -8.31 -15.21 -11.52
CA PRO A 29 -6.87 -15.38 -11.74
C PRO A 29 -6.19 -14.02 -11.62
N VAL A 30 -5.22 -13.93 -10.69
CA VAL A 30 -4.48 -12.70 -10.41
C VAL A 30 -2.99 -13.03 -10.27
N GLU A 31 -2.16 -12.07 -10.61
CA GLU A 31 -0.73 -12.12 -10.32
C GLU A 31 -0.41 -11.23 -9.12
N ILE A 32 0.59 -11.63 -8.35
CA ILE A 32 0.99 -10.94 -7.13
C ILE A 32 2.50 -10.72 -7.19
N SER A 33 2.93 -9.50 -6.92
CA SER A 33 4.34 -9.16 -6.76
C SER A 33 4.51 -8.33 -5.49
N PHE A 34 5.65 -8.52 -4.82
CA PHE A 34 5.98 -7.80 -3.59
C PHE A 34 7.01 -6.74 -3.91
N ILE A 35 6.73 -5.52 -3.48
CA ILE A 35 7.62 -4.38 -3.67
C ILE A 35 7.90 -3.70 -2.34
N LYS A 36 9.02 -2.97 -2.28
CA LYS A 36 9.30 -2.00 -1.23
C LYS A 36 9.47 -0.64 -1.87
N VAL A 37 9.09 0.39 -1.14
CA VAL A 37 9.36 1.77 -1.53
C VAL A 37 10.51 2.29 -0.69
N SER A 38 11.55 2.82 -1.34
CA SER A 38 12.64 3.47 -0.62
C SER A 38 12.41 4.98 -0.65
N SER A 39 12.40 5.55 0.55
CA SER A 39 12.39 7.00 0.74
C SER A 39 13.82 7.51 0.92
N TYR A 40 14.09 8.69 0.37
CA TYR A 40 15.36 9.36 0.57
C TYR A 40 15.25 10.33 1.75
N SER A 41 15.95 10.05 2.84
CA SER A 41 16.12 11.00 3.93
C SER A 41 17.28 11.95 3.59
N GLY A 42 17.01 13.02 2.85
CA GLY A 42 17.95 14.12 2.69
C GLY A 42 17.89 15.06 3.88
N VAL A 43 18.89 15.93 4.00
CA VAL A 43 19.03 16.94 5.08
C VAL A 43 17.87 17.94 5.12
N ALA A 44 17.00 17.95 4.13
CA ALA A 44 15.74 18.69 4.10
C ALA A 44 14.60 17.70 4.32
N SER A 45 13.80 17.95 5.29
CA SER A 45 12.68 17.21 5.88
C SER A 45 11.56 16.73 4.94
N THR A 46 11.82 16.41 3.68
CA THR A 46 10.86 15.86 2.75
C THR A 46 11.21 14.42 2.43
N GLU A 47 10.50 13.49 3.05
CA GLU A 47 10.53 12.11 2.64
C GLU A 47 9.91 12.00 1.24
N CYS A 48 10.75 11.67 0.27
CA CYS A 48 10.35 11.48 -1.11
C CYS A 48 10.68 10.05 -1.52
N VAL A 49 9.70 9.33 -2.07
CA VAL A 49 9.95 7.98 -2.61
C VAL A 49 10.71 8.12 -3.91
N LYS A 50 11.90 7.52 -3.99
CA LYS A 50 12.75 7.59 -5.19
C LYS A 50 12.79 6.30 -5.98
N GLU A 51 12.51 5.17 -5.37
CA GLU A 51 12.70 3.89 -5.99
C GLU A 51 11.67 2.86 -5.53
N LEU A 52 11.26 2.03 -6.49
CA LEU A 52 10.49 0.82 -6.23
C LEU A 52 11.45 -0.38 -6.27
N ILE A 53 11.62 -1.04 -5.14
CA ILE A 53 12.48 -2.21 -5.02
C ILE A 53 11.61 -3.45 -5.18
N GLY A 54 12.05 -4.41 -6.04
CA GLY A 54 11.36 -5.68 -6.23
C GLY A 54 10.38 -5.73 -7.40
N LEU A 55 10.16 -4.62 -8.10
CA LEU A 55 9.33 -4.61 -9.29
C LEU A 55 10.15 -5.14 -10.49
N ASN A 56 9.97 -6.42 -10.80
CA ASN A 56 10.69 -7.10 -11.88
C ASN A 56 9.82 -7.31 -13.12
N GLU A 57 8.50 -7.16 -13.00
CA GLU A 57 7.56 -7.37 -14.08
C GLU A 57 7.47 -6.13 -14.97
N ASP A 58 7.26 -6.35 -16.28
CA ASP A 58 6.84 -5.29 -17.18
C ASP A 58 5.36 -5.01 -16.95
N ILE A 59 5.06 -3.79 -16.52
CA ILE A 59 3.69 -3.38 -16.18
C ILE A 59 3.03 -2.52 -17.26
N GLU A 60 3.70 -2.29 -18.38
CA GLU A 60 3.12 -1.53 -19.48
C GLU A 60 1.81 -2.18 -19.97
N GLY A 61 0.76 -1.38 -20.04
CA GLY A 61 -0.55 -1.84 -20.50
C GLY A 61 -1.32 -2.74 -19.52
N ARG A 62 -0.81 -2.96 -18.32
CA ARG A 62 -1.44 -3.83 -17.34
C ARG A 62 -2.34 -3.05 -16.37
N ASP A 63 -3.36 -3.73 -15.86
CA ASP A 63 -4.14 -3.23 -14.74
C ASP A 63 -3.40 -3.53 -13.45
N ILE A 64 -3.11 -2.48 -12.67
CA ILE A 64 -2.32 -2.56 -11.43
C ILE A 64 -3.21 -2.25 -10.24
N ILE A 65 -3.10 -3.06 -9.19
CA ILE A 65 -3.72 -2.80 -7.91
C ILE A 65 -2.62 -2.75 -6.85
N ILE A 66 -2.43 -1.58 -6.24
CA ILE A 66 -1.49 -1.40 -5.14
C ILE A 66 -2.17 -1.82 -3.85
N VAL A 67 -1.52 -2.70 -3.09
CA VAL A 67 -2.01 -3.13 -1.77
C VAL A 67 -1.13 -2.51 -0.69
N GLU A 68 -1.76 -1.73 0.19
CA GLU A 68 -1.09 -0.97 1.25
C GLU A 68 -1.71 -1.30 2.62
N ASP A 69 -0.93 -1.15 3.69
CA ASP A 69 -1.41 -1.33 5.06
C ASP A 69 -2.19 -0.11 5.55
N VAL A 70 -1.64 1.08 5.40
CA VAL A 70 -2.29 2.32 5.82
C VAL A 70 -1.98 3.46 4.86
N VAL A 71 -3.01 4.20 4.48
CA VAL A 71 -2.87 5.50 3.80
C VAL A 71 -3.13 6.58 4.84
N ASP A 72 -2.08 7.31 5.16
CA ASP A 72 -2.01 8.33 6.21
C ASP A 72 -2.05 9.73 5.59
N THR A 73 -0.90 10.40 5.42
CA THR A 73 -0.84 11.70 4.73
C THR A 73 -1.05 11.59 3.21
N GLY A 74 -0.78 10.43 2.66
CA GLY A 74 -0.85 10.17 1.23
C GLY A 74 0.39 10.57 0.44
N LEU A 75 1.38 11.18 1.06
CA LEU A 75 2.58 11.67 0.37
C LEU A 75 3.39 10.54 -0.24
N THR A 76 3.63 9.47 0.52
CA THR A 76 4.32 8.27 0.01
C THR A 76 3.57 7.64 -1.15
N MET A 77 2.26 7.54 -1.03
CA MET A 77 1.43 6.95 -2.09
C MET A 77 1.42 7.80 -3.35
N LYS A 78 1.39 9.11 -3.23
CA LYS A 78 1.49 10.04 -4.36
C LYS A 78 2.77 9.80 -5.17
N ASP A 79 3.90 9.71 -4.48
CA ASP A 79 5.19 9.46 -5.13
C ASP A 79 5.26 8.05 -5.74
N THR A 80 4.73 7.07 -5.04
CA THR A 80 4.64 5.68 -5.53
C THR A 80 3.81 5.60 -6.81
N LEU A 81 2.67 6.28 -6.85
CA LEU A 81 1.83 6.37 -8.05
C LEU A 81 2.57 7.01 -9.22
N ALA A 82 3.35 8.06 -8.97
CA ALA A 82 4.13 8.73 -10.01
C ALA A 82 5.15 7.77 -10.63
N LEU A 83 5.85 6.98 -9.81
CA LEU A 83 6.83 5.98 -10.29
C LEU A 83 6.16 4.85 -11.09
N ILE A 84 5.01 4.39 -10.65
CA ILE A 84 4.26 3.34 -11.35
C ILE A 84 3.67 3.86 -12.66
N ASN A 85 3.05 5.03 -12.64
CA ASN A 85 2.45 5.63 -13.84
C ASN A 85 3.49 5.96 -14.92
N ALA A 86 4.72 6.26 -14.53
CA ALA A 86 5.82 6.48 -15.49
C ALA A 86 6.14 5.23 -16.33
N LYS A 87 5.68 4.06 -15.94
CA LYS A 87 5.84 2.78 -16.66
C LYS A 87 4.65 2.43 -17.56
N ASN A 88 3.72 3.36 -17.73
CA ASN A 88 2.58 3.27 -18.65
C ASN A 88 1.64 2.06 -18.41
N PRO A 89 1.18 1.80 -17.19
CA PRO A 89 0.14 0.80 -16.96
C PRO A 89 -1.18 1.24 -17.62
N SER A 90 -2.07 0.29 -17.84
CA SER A 90 -3.42 0.58 -18.36
C SER A 90 -4.29 1.27 -17.30
N SER A 91 -4.15 0.85 -16.06
CA SER A 91 -4.83 1.45 -14.91
C SER A 91 -4.05 1.20 -13.63
N VAL A 92 -4.24 2.07 -12.63
CA VAL A 92 -3.71 1.89 -11.29
C VAL A 92 -4.81 2.20 -10.28
N SER A 93 -5.07 1.27 -9.38
CA SER A 93 -6.00 1.45 -8.26
C SER A 93 -5.30 1.18 -6.94
N ILE A 94 -5.77 1.83 -5.86
CA ILE A 94 -5.25 1.65 -4.52
C ILE A 94 -6.24 0.83 -3.70
N CYS A 95 -5.72 -0.20 -3.02
CA CYS A 95 -6.43 -1.00 -2.03
C CYS A 95 -5.68 -0.93 -0.71
N THR A 96 -6.30 -0.38 0.32
CA THR A 96 -5.67 -0.24 1.63
C THR A 96 -6.49 -0.89 2.74
N LEU A 97 -5.80 -1.45 3.72
CA LEU A 97 -6.44 -1.96 4.92
C LEU A 97 -7.02 -0.82 5.75
N LEU A 98 -6.21 0.20 6.04
CA LEU A 98 -6.59 1.34 6.87
C LEU A 98 -6.43 2.65 6.10
N PHE A 99 -7.38 3.56 6.29
CA PHE A 99 -7.36 4.88 5.69
C PHE A 99 -7.68 5.93 6.74
N LYS A 100 -6.86 6.98 6.81
CA LYS A 100 -7.04 8.13 7.69
C LYS A 100 -7.46 9.35 6.87
N PRO A 101 -8.74 9.50 6.53
CA PRO A 101 -9.19 10.55 5.60
C PRO A 101 -8.89 11.96 6.11
N ASN A 102 -8.97 12.18 7.44
CA ASN A 102 -8.73 13.50 8.03
C ASN A 102 -7.24 13.90 8.07
N LYS A 103 -6.34 12.98 7.81
CA LYS A 103 -4.89 13.24 7.79
C LYS A 103 -4.34 13.44 6.38
N LEU A 104 -5.13 13.16 5.36
CA LEU A 104 -4.72 13.23 3.97
C LEU A 104 -4.31 14.65 3.59
N GLN A 105 -3.08 14.81 3.05
CA GLN A 105 -2.51 16.10 2.65
C GLN A 105 -2.49 16.31 1.15
N VAL A 106 -2.78 15.29 0.37
CA VAL A 106 -2.78 15.31 -1.10
C VAL A 106 -4.07 14.70 -1.62
N LYS A 107 -4.45 15.07 -2.83
CA LYS A 107 -5.61 14.47 -3.47
C LYS A 107 -5.25 13.06 -3.95
N LEU A 108 -5.91 12.06 -3.38
CA LEU A 108 -5.80 10.66 -3.77
C LEU A 108 -7.19 10.05 -3.94
N ASP A 109 -7.35 9.25 -4.97
CA ASP A 109 -8.49 8.36 -5.12
C ASP A 109 -8.11 6.98 -4.56
N VAL A 110 -8.53 6.71 -3.32
CA VAL A 110 -8.32 5.42 -2.67
C VAL A 110 -9.57 4.57 -2.91
N LYS A 111 -9.53 3.76 -3.94
CA LYS A 111 -10.71 3.08 -4.48
C LYS A 111 -11.25 2.00 -3.55
N TYR A 112 -10.37 1.23 -2.91
CA TYR A 112 -10.75 0.11 -2.04
C TYR A 112 -10.20 0.35 -0.64
N VAL A 113 -11.09 0.54 0.31
CA VAL A 113 -10.75 0.80 1.72
C VAL A 113 -11.44 -0.23 2.58
N ALA A 114 -10.68 -1.01 3.35
CA ALA A 114 -11.27 -1.96 4.28
C ALA A 114 -11.84 -1.25 5.52
N MET A 115 -11.11 -0.28 6.07
CA MET A 115 -11.57 0.46 7.26
C MET A 115 -11.02 1.88 7.26
N GLU A 116 -11.91 2.86 7.47
CA GLU A 116 -11.50 4.22 7.80
C GLU A 116 -11.27 4.33 9.31
N ILE A 117 -10.21 5.01 9.70
CA ILE A 117 -9.86 5.21 11.11
C ILE A 117 -9.49 6.68 11.36
N PRO A 118 -9.64 7.16 12.61
CA PRO A 118 -9.10 8.46 13.01
C PRO A 118 -7.57 8.42 13.04
N ASP A 119 -6.93 9.55 13.35
CA ASP A 119 -5.47 9.65 13.42
C ASP A 119 -4.92 9.02 14.70
N ASP A 120 -5.11 7.70 14.84
CA ASP A 120 -4.55 6.90 15.92
C ASP A 120 -3.28 6.19 15.47
N PHE A 121 -2.40 5.91 16.41
CA PHE A 121 -1.23 5.05 16.16
C PHE A 121 -1.63 3.59 16.35
N ILE A 122 -1.46 2.82 15.28
CA ILE A 122 -1.97 1.45 15.18
C ILE A 122 -0.79 0.47 15.11
N VAL A 123 -0.96 -0.68 15.75
CA VAL A 123 0.00 -1.80 15.73
C VAL A 123 -0.74 -3.12 15.60
N GLY A 124 -0.07 -4.12 15.03
CA GLY A 124 -0.64 -5.45 14.85
C GLY A 124 -1.17 -5.69 13.45
N TYR A 125 -1.50 -6.91 13.18
CA TYR A 125 -1.97 -7.38 11.87
C TYR A 125 -1.06 -6.92 10.72
N GLY A 126 0.25 -7.05 10.93
CA GLY A 126 1.28 -6.64 9.98
C GLY A 126 1.96 -5.32 10.31
N LEU A 127 1.29 -4.39 11.01
CA LEU A 127 1.85 -3.09 11.38
C LEU A 127 2.72 -3.19 12.61
N ASP A 128 3.82 -2.42 12.63
CA ASP A 128 4.81 -2.49 13.70
C ASP A 128 4.80 -1.27 14.63
N TYR A 129 5.41 -1.49 15.80
CA TYR A 129 5.87 -0.46 16.71
C TYR A 129 7.33 -0.78 17.05
N ASP A 130 8.25 0.06 16.60
CA ASP A 130 9.71 -0.14 16.75
C ASP A 130 10.18 -1.53 16.27
N GLY A 131 9.64 -2.03 15.19
CA GLY A 131 9.98 -3.34 14.62
C GLY A 131 9.21 -4.52 15.21
N TYR A 132 8.44 -4.32 16.26
CA TYR A 132 7.68 -5.35 16.96
C TYR A 132 6.18 -5.22 16.71
N GLY A 133 5.44 -6.29 17.02
CA GLY A 133 3.98 -6.28 16.98
C GLY A 133 3.35 -6.68 15.65
N ARG A 134 4.13 -6.86 14.58
CA ARG A 134 3.60 -7.29 13.28
C ARG A 134 2.87 -8.62 13.33
N ASN A 135 3.27 -9.50 14.24
CA ASN A 135 2.71 -10.84 14.40
C ASN A 135 1.46 -10.89 15.27
N LEU A 136 1.02 -9.78 15.84
CA LEU A 136 -0.25 -9.74 16.56
C LEU A 136 -1.39 -10.01 15.59
N ARG A 137 -2.32 -10.86 16.01
CA ARG A 137 -3.42 -11.30 15.16
C ARG A 137 -4.36 -10.15 14.78
N ASP A 138 -4.62 -9.27 15.72
CA ASP A 138 -5.59 -8.19 15.61
C ASP A 138 -4.91 -6.84 15.49
N ILE A 139 -5.69 -5.82 15.20
CA ILE A 139 -5.24 -4.43 15.13
C ILE A 139 -5.50 -3.77 16.48
N TYR A 140 -4.46 -3.13 17.02
CA TYR A 140 -4.51 -2.45 18.31
C TYR A 140 -4.18 -0.98 18.15
N LYS A 141 -4.83 -0.17 18.95
CA LYS A 141 -4.51 1.24 19.10
C LYS A 141 -3.58 1.43 20.29
N ILE A 142 -2.52 2.21 20.12
CA ILE A 142 -1.64 2.57 21.23
C ILE A 142 -2.31 3.67 22.04
N ILE A 143 -2.45 3.43 23.34
CA ILE A 143 -2.95 4.39 24.28
C ILE A 143 -1.75 5.02 25.00
N LYS A 144 -1.67 6.34 24.96
CA LYS A 144 -0.63 7.10 25.67
C LYS A 144 -1.10 7.48 27.06
#